data_f7b8f7a3b320605ba8007a38ef9d6eca
#
_entry.id   f7b8f7a3b320605ba8007a38ef9d6eca
#
_cell.length_a   1.000
_cell.length_b   1.000
_cell.length_c   1.000
_cell.angle_alpha   90.00
_cell.angle_beta   90.00
_cell.angle_gamma   90.00
#
_symmetry.space_group_name_H-M   'P 1'
#
loop_
_entity.id
_entity.type
_entity.pdbx_description
1 polymer ?
#
loop_
_entity_poly.entity_id
_entity_poly.type
_entity_poly.pdbx_seq_one_letter_code
_entity_poly.pdbx_strand_id
1 'polypeptide(L)'
;MQNETAAFVGSDNLASGETEASPTSERLILFALWLLVFSASSQLMIVVAMLPAIGEQLAISTSKQGLLVSGYAVMVGVFALVAGPISDKIGRRRMLLLGAGLMTAALAMHAVVVDYFGLLAVRTLAGIAGGALSGAAVSYVGDYFPYERRGWANGWVMSGIAVGQIAGVPLGALLAEQFGFRTPFLIFAVTMGATFLLILKFVPQPPDVALDKGKLTVGGALREYVVLLKRRDVLVAASVFALLFFSMALYITYLPAWLTENRGATPSRIAALFFAGGLASVITGPIVGKLSDRIGRKPLILTSSLGLVVLMSGVTFFIQEFWLAFPVFFVSSVLMAARMSPFQALLSALVSGGRRGALMSLTVSLGQIGFASGAALAGVIYSQAGYRAGTFAGAGIALFVAFLVWRMLPEPKISKEEKE
;
A
#
# COMPACT_ATOMS: atom_id res chain seq x y z
N MET A 1 49.04 58.74 -28.52
CA MET A 1 49.57 58.74 -27.17
C MET A 1 48.83 57.69 -26.39
N GLN A 2 49.58 56.63 -26.09
CA GLN A 2 49.57 55.73 -24.91
C GLN A 2 48.25 55.00 -24.61
N ASN A 3 48.12 53.73 -25.02
CA ASN A 3 48.59 52.54 -24.29
C ASN A 3 48.20 52.49 -22.81
N GLU A 4 47.25 51.64 -22.49
CA GLU A 4 47.39 50.77 -21.34
C GLU A 4 46.58 49.47 -21.53
N THR A 5 47.34 48.44 -21.81
CA THR A 5 46.99 47.04 -21.76
C THR A 5 46.87 46.63 -20.28
N ALA A 6 45.70 46.24 -19.84
CA ALA A 6 45.53 45.52 -18.56
C ALA A 6 45.15 44.10 -18.87
N ALA A 7 46.06 43.20 -18.59
CA ALA A 7 45.91 41.76 -18.58
C ALA A 7 44.83 41.33 -17.57
N PHE A 8 43.78 40.66 -18.02
CA PHE A 8 42.85 39.96 -17.14
C PHE A 8 43.38 38.53 -17.00
N VAL A 9 44.03 38.32 -15.87
CA VAL A 9 44.48 37.03 -15.36
C VAL A 9 43.24 36.14 -15.10
N GLY A 10 43.35 34.92 -15.54
CA GLY A 10 42.33 33.90 -15.40
C GLY A 10 41.81 33.75 -14.00
N SER A 11 40.49 33.74 -13.90
CA SER A 11 39.78 33.24 -12.72
C SER A 11 39.47 31.75 -12.95
N ASP A 12 40.12 30.99 -12.14
CA ASP A 12 40.03 29.56 -12.01
C ASP A 12 38.61 29.02 -12.14
N ASN A 13 38.50 28.03 -13.02
CA ASN A 13 37.51 27.00 -12.97
C ASN A 13 37.55 26.32 -11.59
N LEU A 14 36.77 26.80 -10.64
CA LEU A 14 36.28 26.00 -9.54
C LEU A 14 35.21 25.10 -10.13
N ALA A 15 35.68 23.98 -10.66
CA ALA A 15 34.84 22.84 -10.97
C ALA A 15 34.05 22.49 -9.71
N SER A 16 32.77 22.89 -9.70
CA SER A 16 31.75 22.30 -8.82
C SER A 16 31.76 20.82 -9.12
N GLY A 17 32.32 20.05 -8.20
CA GLY A 17 32.32 18.58 -8.25
C GLY A 17 30.91 18.04 -8.03
N GLU A 18 29.99 18.30 -8.93
CA GLU A 18 28.79 17.52 -9.11
C GLU A 18 29.21 16.17 -9.65
N THR A 19 29.38 15.21 -8.76
CA THR A 19 29.53 13.80 -9.12
C THR A 19 28.20 13.37 -9.74
N GLU A 20 28.05 13.58 -11.05
CA GLU A 20 26.97 12.97 -11.82
C GLU A 20 27.04 11.46 -11.58
N ALA A 21 26.01 10.94 -10.87
CA ALA A 21 25.91 9.50 -10.65
C ALA A 21 25.86 8.82 -12.00
N SER A 22 26.70 7.81 -12.21
CA SER A 22 26.73 7.08 -13.48
C SER A 22 25.33 6.51 -13.76
N PRO A 23 24.89 6.46 -15.04
CA PRO A 23 23.58 5.90 -15.43
C PRO A 23 23.34 4.49 -14.92
N THR A 24 24.39 3.70 -14.74
CA THR A 24 24.35 2.36 -14.16
C THR A 24 23.98 2.40 -12.68
N SER A 25 24.48 3.40 -11.93
CA SER A 25 24.17 3.60 -10.51
C SER A 25 22.69 3.96 -10.31
N GLU A 26 22.12 4.86 -11.12
CA GLU A 26 20.70 5.24 -11.03
C GLU A 26 19.75 4.05 -11.28
N ARG A 27 20.04 3.21 -12.28
CA ARG A 27 19.25 2.00 -12.57
C ARG A 27 19.24 1.03 -11.39
N LEU A 28 20.38 0.84 -10.73
CA LEU A 28 20.50 -0.03 -9.57
C LEU A 28 19.74 0.55 -8.37
N ILE A 29 19.76 1.86 -8.17
CA ILE A 29 18.98 2.54 -7.14
C ILE A 29 17.48 2.30 -7.37
N LEU A 30 16.99 2.56 -8.59
CA LEU A 30 15.58 2.36 -8.94
C LEU A 30 15.17 0.90 -8.80
N PHE A 31 16.01 -0.05 -9.21
CA PHE A 31 15.75 -1.47 -9.05
C PHE A 31 15.68 -1.90 -7.57
N ALA A 32 16.60 -1.41 -6.73
CA ALA A 32 16.58 -1.69 -5.30
C ALA A 32 15.30 -1.16 -4.63
N LEU A 33 14.89 0.07 -4.95
CA LEU A 33 13.67 0.67 -4.44
C LEU A 33 12.40 -0.03 -4.98
N TRP A 34 12.42 -0.43 -6.25
CA TRP A 34 11.35 -1.22 -6.85
C TRP A 34 11.19 -2.58 -6.16
N LEU A 35 12.30 -3.30 -5.95
CA LEU A 35 12.30 -4.60 -5.29
C LEU A 35 11.82 -4.50 -3.83
N LEU A 36 12.17 -3.41 -3.15
CA LEU A 36 11.67 -3.10 -1.81
C LEU A 36 10.15 -2.94 -1.82
N VAL A 37 9.62 -2.13 -2.72
CA VAL A 37 8.18 -1.87 -2.81
C VAL A 37 7.41 -3.12 -3.24
N PHE A 38 7.94 -3.88 -4.20
CA PHE A 38 7.42 -5.19 -4.62
C PHE A 38 7.29 -6.15 -3.43
N SER A 39 8.39 -6.35 -2.69
CA SER A 39 8.41 -7.29 -1.57
C SER A 39 7.51 -6.85 -0.42
N ALA A 40 7.53 -5.57 -0.05
CA ALA A 40 6.73 -5.04 1.05
C ALA A 40 5.22 -5.07 0.73
N SER A 41 4.82 -4.74 -0.49
CA SER A 41 3.40 -4.70 -0.88
C SER A 41 2.76 -6.08 -1.00
N SER A 42 3.53 -7.11 -1.29
CA SER A 42 3.06 -8.49 -1.36
C SER A 42 2.62 -9.04 0.01
N GLN A 43 3.22 -8.55 1.11
CA GLN A 43 3.09 -9.17 2.44
C GLN A 43 1.68 -9.12 3.07
N LEU A 44 0.88 -8.13 2.74
CA LEU A 44 -0.48 -8.04 3.28
C LEU A 44 -1.41 -9.06 2.63
N MET A 45 -1.41 -9.11 1.31
CA MET A 45 -2.38 -9.91 0.55
C MET A 45 -1.99 -11.38 0.44
N ILE A 46 -0.69 -11.70 0.47
CA ILE A 46 -0.23 -13.09 0.39
C ILE A 46 -0.80 -13.94 1.54
N VAL A 47 -0.88 -13.38 2.75
CA VAL A 47 -1.44 -14.09 3.90
C VAL A 47 -2.93 -14.36 3.71
N VAL A 48 -3.68 -13.41 3.14
CA VAL A 48 -5.11 -13.60 2.85
C VAL A 48 -5.33 -14.81 1.93
N ALA A 49 -4.51 -14.95 0.88
CA ALA A 49 -4.61 -16.10 -0.03
C ALA A 49 -4.22 -17.43 0.64
N MET A 50 -3.36 -17.40 1.66
CA MET A 50 -2.84 -18.57 2.36
C MET A 50 -3.57 -18.89 3.68
N LEU A 51 -4.53 -18.07 4.12
CA LEU A 51 -5.23 -18.27 5.40
C LEU A 51 -5.77 -19.68 5.61
N PRO A 52 -6.40 -20.35 4.62
CA PRO A 52 -6.86 -21.73 4.79
C PRO A 52 -5.71 -22.69 5.11
N ALA A 53 -4.62 -22.64 4.34
CA ALA A 53 -3.46 -23.50 4.53
C ALA A 53 -2.74 -23.23 5.87
N ILE A 54 -2.63 -21.98 6.30
CA ILE A 54 -2.07 -21.60 7.60
C ILE A 54 -2.95 -22.12 8.73
N GLY A 55 -4.28 -21.97 8.60
CA GLY A 55 -5.25 -22.44 9.58
C GLY A 55 -5.20 -23.95 9.79
N GLU A 56 -5.08 -24.71 8.69
CA GLU A 56 -4.94 -26.17 8.73
C GLU A 56 -3.62 -26.61 9.35
N GLN A 57 -2.47 -26.07 8.87
CA GLN A 57 -1.15 -26.52 9.31
C GLN A 57 -0.82 -26.16 10.77
N LEU A 58 -1.38 -25.07 11.31
CA LEU A 58 -1.16 -24.62 12.69
C LEU A 58 -2.38 -24.85 13.60
N ALA A 59 -3.41 -25.55 13.13
CA ALA A 59 -4.66 -25.78 13.85
C ALA A 59 -5.29 -24.50 14.43
N ILE A 60 -5.28 -23.40 13.64
CA ILE A 60 -5.79 -22.10 14.06
C ILE A 60 -7.28 -22.00 13.74
N SER A 61 -8.08 -21.72 14.77
CA SER A 61 -9.52 -21.51 14.56
C SER A 61 -9.80 -20.36 13.60
N THR A 62 -10.81 -20.50 12.77
CA THR A 62 -11.19 -19.55 11.72
C THR A 62 -11.34 -18.12 12.26
N SER A 63 -11.93 -17.95 13.45
CA SER A 63 -12.09 -16.64 14.10
C SER A 63 -10.75 -15.93 14.38
N LYS A 64 -9.68 -16.69 14.66
CA LYS A 64 -8.34 -16.13 14.95
C LYS A 64 -7.51 -15.84 13.70
N GLN A 65 -7.80 -16.46 12.57
CA GLN A 65 -7.04 -16.28 11.32
C GLN A 65 -7.02 -14.82 10.86
N GLY A 66 -8.15 -14.10 10.95
CA GLY A 66 -8.25 -12.68 10.60
C GLY A 66 -7.30 -11.79 11.41
N LEU A 67 -6.98 -12.17 12.66
CA LEU A 67 -6.04 -11.42 13.51
C LEU A 67 -4.59 -11.47 13.00
N LEU A 68 -4.20 -12.49 12.23
CA LEU A 68 -2.88 -12.54 11.58
C LEU A 68 -2.72 -11.45 10.52
N VAL A 69 -3.79 -11.14 9.81
CA VAL A 69 -3.85 -10.05 8.85
C VAL A 69 -3.90 -8.71 9.59
N SER A 70 -4.73 -8.63 10.64
CA SER A 70 -4.91 -7.42 11.47
C SER A 70 -3.64 -7.01 12.18
N GLY A 71 -2.89 -7.95 12.78
CA GLY A 71 -1.65 -7.67 13.50
C GLY A 71 -0.61 -6.99 12.61
N TYR A 72 -0.47 -7.45 11.37
CA TYR A 72 0.37 -6.80 10.38
C TYR A 72 -0.15 -5.39 10.03
N ALA A 73 -1.41 -5.28 9.64
CA ALA A 73 -1.98 -4.05 9.13
C ALA A 73 -2.05 -2.92 10.18
N VAL A 74 -2.37 -3.23 11.46
CA VAL A 74 -2.33 -2.26 12.56
C VAL A 74 -0.94 -1.66 12.69
N MET A 75 0.10 -2.49 12.69
CA MET A 75 1.48 -2.01 12.86
C MET A 75 1.95 -1.21 11.64
N VAL A 76 1.57 -1.61 10.43
CA VAL A 76 1.80 -0.76 9.24
C VAL A 76 1.15 0.62 9.45
N GLY A 77 -0.10 0.68 9.88
CA GLY A 77 -0.80 1.93 10.12
C GLY A 77 -0.13 2.80 11.18
N VAL A 78 0.20 2.23 12.34
CA VAL A 78 0.82 2.95 13.45
C VAL A 78 2.20 3.49 13.05
N PHE A 79 3.05 2.65 12.47
CA PHE A 79 4.41 3.05 12.13
C PHE A 79 4.48 3.96 10.89
N ALA A 80 3.50 3.91 9.98
CA ALA A 80 3.40 4.87 8.88
C ALA A 80 3.26 6.32 9.35
N LEU A 81 2.62 6.57 10.51
CA LEU A 81 2.48 7.92 11.07
C LEU A 81 3.82 8.51 11.53
N VAL A 82 4.72 7.69 12.00
CA VAL A 82 5.98 8.14 12.58
C VAL A 82 7.18 7.97 11.65
N ALA A 83 7.03 7.17 10.58
CA ALA A 83 8.09 6.86 9.64
C ALA A 83 8.69 8.09 8.96
N GLY A 84 7.84 9.04 8.52
CA GLY A 84 8.27 10.29 7.89
C GLY A 84 9.19 11.11 8.80
N PRO A 85 8.71 11.58 9.97
CA PRO A 85 9.52 12.34 10.92
C PRO A 85 10.80 11.62 11.37
N ILE A 86 10.75 10.30 11.55
CA ILE A 86 11.95 9.52 11.89
C ILE A 86 12.93 9.52 10.71
N SER A 87 12.43 9.30 9.49
CA SER A 87 13.25 9.29 8.27
C SER A 87 13.92 10.66 8.02
N ASP A 88 13.24 11.77 8.29
CA ASP A 88 13.78 13.12 8.17
C ASP A 88 14.93 13.35 9.17
N LYS A 89 14.83 12.77 10.37
CA LYS A 89 15.81 12.91 11.44
C LYS A 89 17.05 12.02 11.27
N ILE A 90 16.87 10.74 10.90
CA ILE A 90 17.97 9.77 10.80
C ILE A 90 18.57 9.68 9.39
N GLY A 91 17.85 10.20 8.39
CA GLY A 91 18.20 10.15 6.98
C GLY A 91 17.50 9.02 6.20
N ARG A 92 17.16 9.30 4.93
CA ARG A 92 16.40 8.40 4.05
C ARG A 92 17.03 7.01 3.91
N ARG A 93 18.33 6.97 3.61
CA ARG A 93 19.05 5.71 3.45
C ARG A 93 19.03 4.85 4.71
N ARG A 94 19.24 5.44 5.89
CA ARG A 94 19.19 4.70 7.15
C ARG A 94 17.81 4.13 7.42
N MET A 95 16.75 4.90 7.12
CA MET A 95 15.38 4.43 7.26
C MET A 95 15.09 3.24 6.35
N LEU A 96 15.52 3.28 5.08
CA LEU A 96 15.41 2.16 4.15
C LEU A 96 16.16 0.91 4.64
N LEU A 97 17.37 1.07 5.14
CA LEU A 97 18.16 -0.04 5.68
C LEU A 97 17.52 -0.66 6.93
N LEU A 98 17.11 0.17 7.90
CA LEU A 98 16.45 -0.32 9.12
C LEU A 98 15.15 -1.06 8.79
N GLY A 99 14.32 -0.49 7.93
CA GLY A 99 13.07 -1.12 7.51
C GLY A 99 13.29 -2.41 6.73
N ALA A 100 14.22 -2.43 5.75
CA ALA A 100 14.52 -3.62 4.96
C ALA A 100 15.18 -4.72 5.82
N GLY A 101 16.09 -4.35 6.71
CA GLY A 101 16.72 -5.31 7.64
C GLY A 101 15.71 -5.93 8.60
N LEU A 102 14.86 -5.11 9.22
CA LEU A 102 13.81 -5.59 10.12
C LEU A 102 12.79 -6.47 9.38
N MET A 103 12.40 -6.10 8.15
CA MET A 103 11.50 -6.91 7.33
C MET A 103 12.15 -8.24 6.96
N THR A 104 13.43 -8.25 6.58
CA THR A 104 14.18 -9.49 6.28
C THR A 104 14.19 -10.42 7.50
N ALA A 105 14.51 -9.88 8.68
CA ALA A 105 14.52 -10.67 9.92
C ALA A 105 13.12 -11.20 10.25
N ALA A 106 12.10 -10.37 10.20
CA ALA A 106 10.71 -10.77 10.45
C ALA A 106 10.25 -11.87 9.47
N LEU A 107 10.57 -11.74 8.18
CA LEU A 107 10.21 -12.75 7.18
C LEU A 107 10.96 -14.07 7.40
N ALA A 108 12.25 -14.00 7.73
CA ALA A 108 13.05 -15.19 8.02
C ALA A 108 12.54 -15.92 9.29
N MET A 109 12.09 -15.20 10.30
CA MET A 109 11.53 -15.78 11.52
C MET A 109 10.26 -16.62 11.28
N HIS A 110 9.55 -16.46 10.16
CA HIS A 110 8.42 -17.33 9.80
C HIS A 110 8.86 -18.80 9.64
N ALA A 111 10.15 -19.07 9.36
CA ALA A 111 10.68 -20.44 9.24
C ALA A 111 10.56 -21.24 10.53
N VAL A 112 10.70 -20.60 11.68
CA VAL A 112 10.74 -21.23 13.01
C VAL A 112 9.42 -21.13 13.78
N VAL A 113 8.39 -20.55 13.18
CA VAL A 113 7.06 -20.44 13.79
C VAL A 113 6.41 -21.82 13.88
N VAL A 114 5.92 -22.16 15.08
CA VAL A 114 5.27 -23.45 15.35
C VAL A 114 3.83 -23.31 15.86
N ASP A 115 3.42 -22.11 16.27
CA ASP A 115 2.11 -21.87 16.85
C ASP A 115 1.49 -20.52 16.40
N TYR A 116 0.26 -20.29 16.82
CA TYR A 116 -0.50 -19.06 16.53
C TYR A 116 0.16 -17.80 17.07
N PHE A 117 0.63 -17.82 18.33
CA PHE A 117 1.18 -16.62 18.96
C PHE A 117 2.53 -16.22 18.36
N GLY A 118 3.36 -17.20 18.04
CA GLY A 118 4.61 -16.99 17.31
C GLY A 118 4.34 -16.36 15.93
N LEU A 119 3.36 -16.88 15.18
CA LEU A 119 3.00 -16.33 13.89
C LEU A 119 2.47 -14.90 14.02
N LEU A 120 1.58 -14.64 14.98
CA LEU A 120 1.03 -13.31 15.23
C LEU A 120 2.14 -12.30 15.60
N ALA A 121 3.08 -12.70 16.47
CA ALA A 121 4.21 -11.86 16.86
C ALA A 121 5.09 -11.50 15.67
N VAL A 122 5.45 -12.48 14.83
CA VAL A 122 6.28 -12.25 13.66
C VAL A 122 5.54 -11.41 12.59
N ARG A 123 4.23 -11.62 12.40
CA ARG A 123 3.39 -10.78 11.54
C ARG A 123 3.34 -9.33 12.04
N THR A 124 3.22 -9.13 13.35
CA THR A 124 3.24 -7.82 13.99
C THR A 124 4.59 -7.12 13.76
N LEU A 125 5.71 -7.85 13.92
CA LEU A 125 7.04 -7.34 13.65
C LEU A 125 7.23 -6.96 12.18
N ALA A 126 6.76 -7.80 11.25
CA ALA A 126 6.77 -7.50 9.81
C ALA A 126 5.92 -6.25 9.50
N GLY A 127 4.79 -6.05 10.20
CA GLY A 127 3.97 -4.84 10.10
C GLY A 127 4.70 -3.57 10.54
N ILE A 128 5.50 -3.62 11.61
CA ILE A 128 6.37 -2.52 12.04
C ILE A 128 7.34 -2.14 10.91
N ALA A 129 8.01 -3.13 10.33
CA ALA A 129 8.93 -2.92 9.22
C ALA A 129 8.20 -2.34 7.98
N GLY A 130 7.02 -2.87 7.64
CA GLY A 130 6.19 -2.39 6.54
C GLY A 130 5.77 -0.93 6.73
N GLY A 131 5.39 -0.55 7.96
CA GLY A 131 5.07 0.84 8.31
C GLY A 131 6.28 1.76 8.20
N ALA A 132 7.44 1.32 8.65
CA ALA A 132 8.69 2.06 8.51
C ALA A 132 9.08 2.28 7.04
N LEU A 133 8.81 1.31 6.17
CA LEU A 133 9.07 1.40 4.73
C LEU A 133 7.99 2.17 3.96
N SER A 134 6.80 2.37 4.56
CA SER A 134 5.69 3.06 3.91
C SER A 134 6.09 4.51 3.57
N GLY A 135 6.08 4.86 2.31
CA GLY A 135 6.49 6.17 1.83
C GLY A 135 8.02 6.40 1.76
N ALA A 136 8.86 5.56 2.38
CA ALA A 136 10.31 5.78 2.42
C ALA A 136 10.95 5.79 1.03
N ALA A 137 10.51 4.90 0.13
CA ALA A 137 10.99 4.85 -1.25
C ALA A 137 10.61 6.10 -2.04
N VAL A 138 9.35 6.57 -1.89
CA VAL A 138 8.85 7.79 -2.55
C VAL A 138 9.60 9.02 -2.06
N SER A 139 9.79 9.12 -0.73
CA SER A 139 10.55 10.21 -0.12
C SER A 139 12.01 10.21 -0.60
N TYR A 140 12.63 9.04 -0.69
CA TYR A 140 14.00 8.93 -1.22
C TYR A 140 14.08 9.41 -2.67
N VAL A 141 13.14 8.99 -3.54
CA VAL A 141 13.08 9.44 -4.94
C VAL A 141 12.90 10.96 -5.01
N GLY A 142 12.05 11.53 -4.15
CA GLY A 142 11.83 12.97 -4.06
C GLY A 142 13.06 13.77 -3.67
N ASP A 143 13.93 13.20 -2.83
CA ASP A 143 15.13 13.87 -2.32
C ASP A 143 16.38 13.63 -3.20
N TYR A 144 16.43 12.49 -3.94
CA TYR A 144 17.61 12.12 -4.73
C TYR A 144 17.51 12.52 -6.20
N PHE A 145 16.33 12.42 -6.82
CA PHE A 145 16.16 12.72 -8.24
C PHE A 145 15.81 14.20 -8.49
N PRO A 146 16.30 14.82 -9.59
CA PRO A 146 15.92 16.18 -9.98
C PRO A 146 14.42 16.24 -10.28
N TYR A 147 13.81 17.42 -10.09
CA TYR A 147 12.35 17.62 -10.14
C TYR A 147 11.72 17.07 -11.43
N GLU A 148 12.38 17.25 -12.56
CA GLU A 148 11.92 16.85 -13.90
C GLU A 148 11.80 15.32 -14.04
N ARG A 149 12.59 14.56 -13.28
CA ARG A 149 12.66 13.09 -13.36
C ARG A 149 11.93 12.38 -12.22
N ARG A 150 11.49 13.09 -11.18
CA ARG A 150 10.82 12.51 -10.00
C ARG A 150 9.56 11.73 -10.35
N GLY A 151 8.74 12.26 -11.28
CA GLY A 151 7.51 11.60 -11.71
C GLY A 151 7.79 10.24 -12.36
N TRP A 152 8.75 10.19 -13.28
CA TRP A 152 9.17 8.95 -13.93
C TRP A 152 9.77 7.95 -12.94
N ALA A 153 10.68 8.38 -12.08
CA ALA A 153 11.32 7.53 -11.09
C ALA A 153 10.32 6.95 -10.08
N ASN A 154 9.40 7.79 -9.57
CA ASN A 154 8.31 7.31 -8.69
C ASN A 154 7.37 6.34 -9.42
N GLY A 155 6.99 6.61 -10.66
CA GLY A 155 6.16 5.70 -11.45
C GLY A 155 6.80 4.33 -11.59
N TRP A 156 8.11 4.29 -11.88
CA TRP A 156 8.88 3.05 -11.96
C TRP A 156 8.88 2.30 -10.62
N VAL A 157 9.26 2.96 -9.53
CA VAL A 157 9.33 2.35 -8.18
C VAL A 157 7.96 1.85 -7.72
N MET A 158 6.91 2.65 -7.92
CA MET A 158 5.55 2.31 -7.48
C MET A 158 4.90 1.21 -8.33
N SER A 159 5.40 0.94 -9.54
CA SER A 159 4.98 -0.24 -10.31
C SER A 159 5.24 -1.56 -9.57
N GLY A 160 6.17 -1.56 -8.61
CA GLY A 160 6.43 -2.68 -7.72
C GLY A 160 5.20 -3.12 -6.92
N ILE A 161 4.29 -2.19 -6.54
CA ILE A 161 3.01 -2.52 -5.88
C ILE A 161 2.16 -3.39 -6.81
N ALA A 162 2.02 -2.96 -8.04
CA ALA A 162 1.19 -3.65 -9.03
C ALA A 162 1.73 -5.05 -9.33
N VAL A 163 3.04 -5.17 -9.54
CA VAL A 163 3.69 -6.46 -9.78
C VAL A 163 3.60 -7.34 -8.52
N GLY A 164 3.74 -6.76 -7.32
CA GLY A 164 3.56 -7.48 -6.06
C GLY A 164 2.16 -8.07 -5.89
N GLN A 165 1.14 -7.37 -6.31
CA GLN A 165 -0.24 -7.85 -6.28
C GLN A 165 -0.52 -8.91 -7.36
N ILE A 166 -0.04 -8.69 -8.59
CA ILE A 166 -0.29 -9.60 -9.72
C ILE A 166 0.53 -10.89 -9.62
N ALA A 167 1.80 -10.80 -9.24
CA ALA A 167 2.71 -11.93 -9.23
C ALA A 167 3.01 -12.44 -7.81
N GLY A 168 3.20 -11.55 -6.83
CA GLY A 168 3.63 -11.92 -5.48
C GLY A 168 2.58 -12.76 -4.74
N VAL A 169 1.29 -12.40 -4.83
CA VAL A 169 0.22 -13.12 -4.16
C VAL A 169 -0.01 -14.52 -4.77
N PRO A 170 -0.13 -14.67 -6.10
CA PRO A 170 -0.24 -15.98 -6.73
C PRO A 170 0.97 -16.88 -6.48
N LEU A 171 2.18 -16.34 -6.62
CA LEU A 171 3.40 -17.10 -6.33
C LEU A 171 3.42 -17.60 -4.89
N GLY A 172 3.02 -16.77 -3.93
CA GLY A 172 2.94 -17.17 -2.55
C GLY A 172 1.94 -18.29 -2.31
N ALA A 173 0.76 -18.23 -2.90
CA ALA A 173 -0.26 -19.28 -2.77
C ALA A 173 0.21 -20.62 -3.38
N LEU A 174 0.84 -20.59 -4.57
CA LEU A 174 1.39 -21.77 -5.23
C LEU A 174 2.53 -22.41 -4.44
N LEU A 175 3.45 -21.58 -3.93
CA LEU A 175 4.57 -22.06 -3.12
C LEU A 175 4.08 -22.64 -1.78
N ALA A 176 3.04 -22.05 -1.19
CA ALA A 176 2.45 -22.56 0.04
C ALA A 176 1.76 -23.92 -0.18
N GLU A 177 1.13 -24.12 -1.34
CA GLU A 177 0.52 -25.39 -1.72
C GLU A 177 1.55 -26.52 -1.84
N GLN A 178 2.70 -26.25 -2.47
CA GLN A 178 3.70 -27.25 -2.77
C GLN A 178 4.68 -27.51 -1.61
N PHE A 179 5.08 -26.45 -0.90
CA PHE A 179 6.19 -26.48 0.06
C PHE A 179 5.79 -26.01 1.47
N GLY A 180 4.50 -25.77 1.71
CA GLY A 180 4.00 -25.25 2.98
C GLY A 180 4.08 -23.72 3.12
N PHE A 181 3.27 -23.17 4.04
CA PHE A 181 3.06 -21.72 4.19
C PHE A 181 4.34 -20.94 4.56
N ARG A 182 5.37 -21.59 5.10
CA ARG A 182 6.64 -20.93 5.49
C ARG A 182 7.50 -20.54 4.29
N THR A 183 7.45 -21.32 3.21
CA THR A 183 8.29 -21.15 2.03
C THR A 183 8.12 -19.80 1.34
N PRO A 184 6.90 -19.27 1.09
CA PRO A 184 6.73 -17.94 0.53
C PRO A 184 7.43 -16.85 1.37
N PHE A 185 7.33 -16.92 2.69
CA PHE A 185 7.98 -15.93 3.56
C PHE A 185 9.50 -16.01 3.47
N LEU A 186 10.07 -17.22 3.36
CA LEU A 186 11.52 -17.39 3.18
C LEU A 186 12.02 -16.82 1.85
N ILE A 187 11.28 -17.04 0.76
CA ILE A 187 11.61 -16.45 -0.55
C ILE A 187 11.58 -14.92 -0.48
N PHE A 188 10.54 -14.36 0.16
CA PHE A 188 10.50 -12.92 0.37
C PHE A 188 11.55 -12.43 1.36
N ALA A 189 12.00 -13.24 2.33
CA ALA A 189 13.13 -12.91 3.19
C ALA A 189 14.43 -12.80 2.38
N VAL A 190 14.67 -13.75 1.47
CA VAL A 190 15.84 -13.69 0.56
C VAL A 190 15.75 -12.47 -0.35
N THR A 191 14.59 -12.20 -0.94
CA THR A 191 14.37 -11.03 -1.80
C THR A 191 14.58 -9.72 -1.05
N MET A 192 14.06 -9.61 0.17
CA MET A 192 14.23 -8.41 1.00
C MET A 192 15.67 -8.29 1.53
N GLY A 193 16.33 -9.40 1.84
CA GLY A 193 17.76 -9.43 2.19
C GLY A 193 18.66 -8.99 1.03
N ALA A 194 18.36 -9.44 -0.19
CA ALA A 194 19.03 -8.95 -1.40
C ALA A 194 18.78 -7.45 -1.58
N THR A 195 17.55 -6.98 -1.35
CA THR A 195 17.21 -5.56 -1.36
C THR A 195 18.00 -4.76 -0.33
N PHE A 196 18.12 -5.27 0.89
CA PHE A 196 18.95 -4.66 1.94
C PHE A 196 20.41 -4.51 1.50
N LEU A 197 20.99 -5.56 0.91
CA LEU A 197 22.38 -5.53 0.39
C LEU A 197 22.53 -4.57 -0.79
N LEU A 198 21.55 -4.49 -1.70
CA LEU A 198 21.55 -3.53 -2.79
C LEU A 198 21.49 -2.08 -2.27
N ILE A 199 20.65 -1.81 -1.27
CA ILE A 199 20.56 -0.49 -0.63
C ILE A 199 21.88 -0.17 0.07
N LEU A 200 22.45 -1.14 0.79
CA LEU A 200 23.71 -0.96 1.51
C LEU A 200 24.86 -0.60 0.56
N LYS A 201 24.90 -1.23 -0.62
CA LYS A 201 26.02 -1.06 -1.56
C LYS A 201 25.83 0.09 -2.55
N PHE A 202 24.61 0.30 -3.06
CA PHE A 202 24.38 1.15 -4.23
C PHE A 202 23.50 2.39 -3.97
N VAL A 203 22.78 2.45 -2.85
CA VAL A 203 21.85 3.56 -2.57
C VAL A 203 22.55 4.56 -1.65
N PRO A 204 23.00 5.73 -2.17
CA PRO A 204 23.68 6.73 -1.35
C PRO A 204 22.68 7.48 -0.44
N GLN A 205 23.19 8.19 0.55
CA GLN A 205 22.39 9.18 1.27
C GLN A 205 22.21 10.40 0.35
N PRO A 206 20.97 10.89 0.13
CA PRO A 206 20.77 12.10 -0.65
C PRO A 206 21.55 13.29 -0.08
N PRO A 207 22.23 14.10 -0.94
CA PRO A 207 23.17 15.11 -0.47
C PRO A 207 22.51 16.29 0.25
N ASP A 208 21.31 16.69 -0.17
CA ASP A 208 20.65 17.94 0.26
C ASP A 208 19.60 17.78 1.36
N VAL A 209 19.46 16.59 1.93
CA VAL A 209 18.65 16.48 3.14
C VAL A 209 19.48 17.07 4.28
N ALA A 210 19.43 18.38 4.41
CA ALA A 210 19.75 19.01 5.67
C ALA A 210 18.90 18.30 6.71
N LEU A 211 19.54 17.38 7.47
CA LEU A 211 18.91 16.71 8.60
C LEU A 211 18.30 17.83 9.43
N ASP A 212 16.99 18.03 9.29
CA ASP A 212 16.31 19.15 9.97
C ASP A 212 16.31 18.85 11.46
N LYS A 213 17.44 19.22 12.09
CA LYS A 213 17.75 18.93 13.50
C LYS A 213 16.77 19.59 14.47
N GLY A 214 15.80 20.37 13.97
CA GLY A 214 15.01 21.23 14.85
C GLY A 214 13.48 21.16 14.71
N LYS A 215 12.89 20.76 13.59
CA LYS A 215 11.48 21.12 13.34
C LYS A 215 10.45 19.99 13.36
N LEU A 216 10.78 18.76 12.98
CA LEU A 216 9.81 17.67 12.98
C LEU A 216 10.14 16.64 14.06
N THR A 217 9.59 16.86 15.25
CA THR A 217 9.51 15.82 16.28
C THR A 217 8.30 14.94 16.01
N VAL A 218 8.36 13.67 16.43
CA VAL A 218 7.19 12.77 16.39
C VAL A 218 5.97 13.44 17.05
N GLY A 219 6.16 14.14 18.16
CA GLY A 219 5.10 14.91 18.83
C GLY A 219 4.55 16.06 17.95
N GLY A 220 5.42 16.74 17.19
CA GLY A 220 5.01 17.76 16.23
C GLY A 220 4.15 17.20 15.09
N ALA A 221 4.56 16.08 14.52
CA ALA A 221 3.79 15.38 13.49
C ALA A 221 2.42 14.91 14.01
N LEU A 222 2.38 14.32 15.21
CA LEU A 222 1.11 13.91 15.84
C LEU A 222 0.19 15.09 16.08
N ARG A 223 0.75 16.25 16.52
CA ARG A 223 -0.02 17.49 16.66
C ARG A 223 -0.58 17.98 15.32
N GLU A 224 0.19 17.87 14.25
CA GLU A 224 -0.25 18.23 12.90
C GLU A 224 -1.42 17.33 12.44
N TYR A 225 -1.38 16.03 12.70
CA TYR A 225 -2.49 15.12 12.40
C TYR A 225 -3.75 15.50 13.20
N VAL A 226 -3.62 15.86 14.48
CA VAL A 226 -4.75 16.33 15.28
C VAL A 226 -5.33 17.63 14.70
N VAL A 227 -4.48 18.56 14.25
CA VAL A 227 -4.94 19.80 13.60
C VAL A 227 -5.67 19.50 12.29
N LEU A 228 -5.16 18.57 11.48
CA LEU A 228 -5.82 18.15 10.25
C LEU A 228 -7.19 17.52 10.52
N LEU A 229 -7.30 16.64 11.52
CA LEU A 229 -8.54 15.97 11.89
C LEU A 229 -9.59 16.91 12.51
N LYS A 230 -9.21 18.11 13.00
CA LYS A 230 -10.18 19.13 13.43
C LYS A 230 -10.95 19.74 12.24
N ARG A 231 -10.43 19.65 11.04
CA ARG A 231 -11.13 20.09 9.84
C ARG A 231 -12.17 19.03 9.46
N ARG A 232 -13.43 19.44 9.32
CA ARG A 232 -14.56 18.54 9.03
C ARG A 232 -14.40 17.81 7.70
N ASP A 233 -13.94 18.49 6.66
CA ASP A 233 -13.69 17.92 5.34
C ASP A 233 -12.60 16.84 5.38
N VAL A 234 -11.51 17.09 6.09
CA VAL A 234 -10.42 16.12 6.28
C VAL A 234 -10.88 14.93 7.13
N LEU A 235 -11.59 15.17 8.23
CA LEU A 235 -12.11 14.11 9.09
C LEU A 235 -13.04 13.17 8.31
N VAL A 236 -13.97 13.74 7.53
CA VAL A 236 -14.89 12.94 6.69
C VAL A 236 -14.12 12.15 5.65
N ALA A 237 -13.18 12.77 4.95
CA ALA A 237 -12.38 12.09 3.93
C ALA A 237 -11.52 10.96 4.55
N ALA A 238 -10.89 11.21 5.68
CA ALA A 238 -10.10 10.21 6.41
C ALA A 238 -10.97 9.04 6.90
N SER A 239 -12.15 9.33 7.43
CA SER A 239 -13.13 8.30 7.85
C SER A 239 -13.63 7.48 6.66
N VAL A 240 -13.93 8.12 5.53
CA VAL A 240 -14.31 7.43 4.30
C VAL A 240 -13.19 6.50 3.86
N PHE A 241 -11.93 6.95 3.87
CA PHE A 241 -10.80 6.10 3.49
C PHE A 241 -10.65 4.88 4.40
N ALA A 242 -10.77 5.06 5.71
CA ALA A 242 -10.76 3.94 6.67
C ALA A 242 -11.90 2.95 6.41
N LEU A 243 -13.12 3.44 6.18
CA LEU A 243 -14.29 2.61 5.90
C LEU A 243 -14.23 1.89 4.55
N LEU A 244 -13.58 2.49 3.53
CA LEU A 244 -13.32 1.83 2.25
C LEU A 244 -12.46 0.56 2.43
N PHE A 245 -11.39 0.67 3.23
CA PHE A 245 -10.52 -0.46 3.53
C PHE A 245 -11.15 -1.46 4.50
N PHE A 246 -11.96 -0.99 5.45
CA PHE A 246 -12.75 -1.85 6.34
C PHE A 246 -13.73 -2.72 5.55
N SER A 247 -14.53 -2.12 4.66
CA SER A 247 -15.45 -2.83 3.79
C SER A 247 -14.72 -3.84 2.89
N MET A 248 -13.57 -3.44 2.31
CA MET A 248 -12.73 -4.32 1.52
C MET A 248 -12.25 -5.55 2.31
N ALA A 249 -11.82 -5.34 3.56
CA ALA A 249 -11.35 -6.43 4.40
C ALA A 249 -12.46 -7.44 4.73
N LEU A 250 -13.69 -6.99 5.01
CA LEU A 250 -14.86 -7.87 5.22
C LEU A 250 -15.14 -8.76 4.01
N TYR A 251 -14.88 -8.25 2.80
CA TYR A 251 -15.08 -9.01 1.56
C TYR A 251 -13.93 -9.96 1.26
N ILE A 252 -12.66 -9.48 1.30
CA ILE A 252 -11.55 -10.21 0.69
C ILE A 252 -10.90 -11.22 1.65
N THR A 253 -10.94 -10.98 2.99
CA THR A 253 -10.15 -11.76 3.95
C THR A 253 -10.54 -13.23 3.99
N TYR A 254 -11.83 -13.53 3.94
CA TYR A 254 -12.34 -14.91 3.99
C TYR A 254 -12.88 -15.43 2.65
N LEU A 255 -12.71 -14.69 1.56
CA LEU A 255 -13.08 -15.15 0.22
C LEU A 255 -12.35 -16.45 -0.16
N PRO A 256 -11.01 -16.59 0.04
CA PRO A 256 -10.32 -17.86 -0.22
C PRO A 256 -10.87 -19.03 0.59
N ALA A 257 -11.07 -18.85 1.90
CA ALA A 257 -11.59 -19.88 2.78
C ALA A 257 -13.00 -20.34 2.33
N TRP A 258 -13.89 -19.38 2.06
CA TRP A 258 -15.22 -19.68 1.57
C TRP A 258 -15.23 -20.41 0.22
N LEU A 259 -14.36 -20.02 -0.72
CA LEU A 259 -14.23 -20.69 -2.01
C LEU A 259 -13.68 -22.12 -1.85
N THR A 260 -12.74 -22.34 -0.95
CA THR A 260 -12.19 -23.66 -0.64
C THR A 260 -13.27 -24.56 -0.04
N GLU A 261 -13.97 -24.09 0.99
CA GLU A 261 -14.96 -24.86 1.74
C GLU A 261 -16.24 -25.15 0.92
N ASN A 262 -16.70 -24.17 0.13
CA ASN A 262 -18.02 -24.26 -0.52
C ASN A 262 -17.97 -24.51 -2.03
N ARG A 263 -16.81 -24.32 -2.68
CA ARG A 263 -16.65 -24.46 -4.14
C ARG A 263 -15.47 -25.34 -4.51
N GLY A 264 -14.83 -26.00 -3.56
CA GLY A 264 -13.70 -26.90 -3.79
C GLY A 264 -12.52 -26.21 -4.48
N ALA A 265 -12.30 -24.93 -4.21
CA ALA A 265 -11.21 -24.19 -4.82
C ALA A 265 -9.86 -24.66 -4.25
N THR A 266 -8.95 -25.04 -5.15
CA THR A 266 -7.56 -25.33 -4.77
C THR A 266 -6.76 -24.03 -4.60
N PRO A 267 -5.64 -24.03 -3.86
CA PRO A 267 -4.76 -22.87 -3.76
C PRO A 267 -4.33 -22.32 -5.13
N SER A 268 -4.05 -23.20 -6.10
CA SER A 268 -3.73 -22.81 -7.48
C SER A 268 -4.86 -22.05 -8.17
N ARG A 269 -6.12 -22.44 -7.95
CA ARG A 269 -7.30 -21.73 -8.48
C ARG A 269 -7.49 -20.39 -7.80
N ILE A 270 -7.25 -20.31 -6.49
CA ILE A 270 -7.26 -19.04 -5.73
C ILE A 270 -6.14 -18.12 -6.23
N ALA A 271 -4.94 -18.63 -6.48
CA ALA A 271 -3.85 -17.90 -7.06
C ALA A 271 -4.22 -17.27 -8.42
N ALA A 272 -4.83 -18.06 -9.32
CA ALA A 272 -5.29 -17.58 -10.62
C ALA A 272 -6.38 -16.49 -10.48
N LEU A 273 -7.28 -16.62 -9.50
CA LEU A 273 -8.32 -15.63 -9.21
C LEU A 273 -7.69 -14.29 -8.78
N PHE A 274 -6.74 -14.32 -7.85
CA PHE A 274 -6.04 -13.10 -7.39
C PHE A 274 -5.17 -12.48 -8.50
N PHE A 275 -4.57 -13.31 -9.36
CA PHE A 275 -3.85 -12.82 -10.55
C PHE A 275 -4.79 -12.04 -11.48
N ALA A 276 -5.97 -12.60 -11.80
CA ALA A 276 -6.97 -11.93 -12.63
C ALA A 276 -7.45 -10.60 -12.00
N GLY A 277 -7.70 -10.57 -10.68
CA GLY A 277 -8.06 -9.35 -9.95
C GLY A 277 -6.96 -8.31 -9.91
N GLY A 278 -5.70 -8.73 -9.75
CA GLY A 278 -4.54 -7.86 -9.81
C GLY A 278 -4.40 -7.21 -11.19
N LEU A 279 -4.52 -7.99 -12.26
CA LEU A 279 -4.50 -7.50 -13.64
C LEU A 279 -5.63 -6.49 -13.90
N ALA A 280 -6.86 -6.80 -13.44
CA ALA A 280 -7.99 -5.88 -13.51
C ALA A 280 -7.68 -4.53 -12.86
N SER A 281 -7.10 -4.55 -11.65
CA SER A 281 -6.77 -3.34 -10.89
C SER A 281 -5.73 -2.47 -11.61
N VAL A 282 -4.70 -3.09 -12.18
CA VAL A 282 -3.61 -2.40 -12.90
C VAL A 282 -4.11 -1.74 -14.17
N ILE A 283 -4.94 -2.43 -14.95
CA ILE A 283 -5.53 -1.87 -16.17
C ILE A 283 -6.50 -0.74 -15.83
N THR A 284 -7.30 -0.91 -14.78
CA THR A 284 -8.35 0.05 -14.41
C THR A 284 -7.78 1.37 -13.89
N GLY A 285 -6.70 1.34 -13.10
CA GLY A 285 -6.16 2.53 -12.44
C GLY A 285 -5.91 3.72 -13.38
N PRO A 286 -5.09 3.56 -14.44
CA PRO A 286 -4.82 4.65 -15.39
C PRO A 286 -6.05 5.11 -16.19
N ILE A 287 -6.93 4.15 -16.56
CA ILE A 287 -8.15 4.45 -17.33
C ILE A 287 -9.10 5.33 -16.51
N VAL A 288 -9.35 4.91 -15.27
CA VAL A 288 -10.25 5.64 -14.37
C VAL A 288 -9.64 6.96 -13.92
N GLY A 289 -8.32 7.03 -13.75
CA GLY A 289 -7.64 8.30 -13.48
C GLY A 289 -7.99 9.34 -14.54
N LYS A 290 -7.77 9.02 -15.82
CA LYS A 290 -8.14 9.90 -16.95
C LYS A 290 -9.64 10.17 -17.03
N LEU A 291 -10.48 9.18 -16.77
CA LEU A 291 -11.92 9.33 -16.77
C LEU A 291 -12.40 10.27 -15.66
N SER A 292 -11.78 10.19 -14.46
CA SER A 292 -12.12 11.04 -13.32
C SER A 292 -11.86 12.54 -13.57
N ASP A 293 -10.87 12.84 -14.39
CA ASP A 293 -10.55 14.22 -14.78
C ASP A 293 -11.62 14.81 -15.73
N ARG A 294 -12.34 13.93 -16.47
CA ARG A 294 -13.40 14.35 -17.43
C ARG A 294 -14.77 14.44 -16.81
N ILE A 295 -15.20 13.40 -16.07
CA ILE A 295 -16.59 13.29 -15.56
C ILE A 295 -16.71 13.69 -14.09
N GLY A 296 -15.59 13.99 -13.42
CA GLY A 296 -15.54 14.31 -12.00
C GLY A 296 -15.16 13.12 -11.12
N ARG A 297 -14.63 13.42 -9.96
CA ARG A 297 -14.11 12.40 -9.01
C ARG A 297 -15.24 11.75 -8.22
N LYS A 298 -16.16 12.55 -7.73
CA LYS A 298 -17.27 12.11 -6.88
C LYS A 298 -18.24 11.13 -7.58
N PRO A 299 -18.68 11.35 -8.85
CA PRO A 299 -19.53 10.39 -9.56
C PRO A 299 -18.90 9.00 -9.67
N LEU A 300 -17.60 8.91 -9.97
CA LEU A 300 -16.89 7.64 -10.06
C LEU A 300 -16.79 6.90 -8.71
N ILE A 301 -16.52 7.63 -7.63
CA ILE A 301 -16.49 7.05 -6.29
C ILE A 301 -17.89 6.53 -5.91
N LEU A 302 -18.95 7.26 -6.23
CA LEU A 302 -20.33 6.87 -5.95
C LEU A 302 -20.74 5.63 -6.76
N THR A 303 -20.58 5.67 -8.08
CA THR A 303 -20.97 4.56 -8.96
C THR A 303 -20.21 3.28 -8.64
N SER A 304 -18.90 3.37 -8.39
CA SER A 304 -18.10 2.20 -8.00
C SER A 304 -18.49 1.67 -6.61
N SER A 305 -18.80 2.55 -5.64
CA SER A 305 -19.26 2.12 -4.31
C SER A 305 -20.62 1.43 -4.38
N LEU A 306 -21.57 1.96 -5.15
CA LEU A 306 -22.88 1.33 -5.36
C LEU A 306 -22.77 -0.01 -6.11
N GLY A 307 -21.91 -0.09 -7.11
CA GLY A 307 -21.60 -1.34 -7.80
C GLY A 307 -21.06 -2.41 -6.83
N LEU A 308 -20.18 -2.00 -5.90
CA LEU A 308 -19.69 -2.91 -4.86
C LEU A 308 -20.76 -3.33 -3.87
N VAL A 309 -21.72 -2.46 -3.52
CA VAL A 309 -22.88 -2.85 -2.69
C VAL A 309 -23.63 -4.01 -3.35
N VAL A 310 -23.92 -3.91 -4.64
CA VAL A 310 -24.63 -4.97 -5.39
C VAL A 310 -23.80 -6.26 -5.41
N LEU A 311 -22.51 -6.14 -5.78
CA LEU A 311 -21.63 -7.32 -5.85
C LEU A 311 -21.43 -8.01 -4.52
N MET A 312 -21.12 -7.26 -3.46
CA MET A 312 -20.89 -7.82 -2.13
C MET A 312 -22.16 -8.47 -1.55
N SER A 313 -23.33 -7.86 -1.79
CA SER A 313 -24.61 -8.45 -1.37
C SER A 313 -24.96 -9.71 -2.16
N GLY A 314 -24.55 -9.79 -3.42
CA GLY A 314 -24.89 -10.89 -4.33
C GLY A 314 -23.81 -11.95 -4.48
N VAL A 315 -22.59 -11.76 -3.95
CA VAL A 315 -21.44 -12.62 -4.25
C VAL A 315 -21.69 -14.11 -4.02
N THR A 316 -22.33 -14.47 -2.90
CA THR A 316 -22.62 -15.86 -2.56
C THR A 316 -23.72 -16.49 -3.43
N PHE A 317 -24.54 -15.64 -4.06
CA PHE A 317 -25.56 -16.09 -5.03
C PHE A 317 -24.98 -16.13 -6.45
N PHE A 318 -24.11 -15.19 -6.82
CA PHE A 318 -23.50 -15.14 -8.14
C PHE A 318 -22.47 -16.25 -8.35
N ILE A 319 -21.73 -16.63 -7.30
CA ILE A 319 -20.72 -17.69 -7.37
C ILE A 319 -21.36 -19.01 -6.96
N GLN A 320 -22.11 -19.63 -7.89
CA GLN A 320 -22.67 -20.99 -7.69
C GLN A 320 -21.61 -22.05 -7.97
N GLU A 321 -20.75 -21.83 -8.96
CA GLU A 321 -19.61 -22.65 -9.31
C GLU A 321 -18.33 -21.82 -9.26
N PHE A 322 -17.17 -22.48 -9.06
CA PHE A 322 -15.89 -21.78 -8.92
C PHE A 322 -15.59 -20.84 -10.08
N TRP A 323 -15.89 -21.23 -11.32
CA TRP A 323 -15.55 -20.41 -12.50
C TRP A 323 -16.28 -19.09 -12.54
N LEU A 324 -17.43 -18.97 -11.92
CA LEU A 324 -18.16 -17.70 -11.78
C LEU A 324 -17.48 -16.74 -10.81
N ALA A 325 -16.54 -17.22 -9.98
CA ALA A 325 -15.72 -16.36 -9.15
C ALA A 325 -14.82 -15.43 -9.98
N PHE A 326 -14.35 -15.86 -11.17
CA PHE A 326 -13.47 -15.02 -12.00
C PHE A 326 -14.14 -13.72 -12.46
N PRO A 327 -15.28 -13.72 -13.16
CA PRO A 327 -15.93 -12.47 -13.57
C PRO A 327 -16.37 -11.64 -12.37
N VAL A 328 -16.88 -12.25 -11.30
CA VAL A 328 -17.33 -11.54 -10.10
C VAL A 328 -16.14 -10.85 -9.41
N PHE A 329 -15.04 -11.55 -9.23
CA PHE A 329 -13.84 -10.97 -8.58
C PHE A 329 -13.13 -9.97 -9.49
N PHE A 330 -13.11 -10.21 -10.79
CA PHE A 330 -12.58 -9.25 -11.78
C PHE A 330 -13.34 -7.92 -11.71
N VAL A 331 -14.67 -7.95 -11.79
CA VAL A 331 -15.51 -6.74 -11.70
C VAL A 331 -15.38 -6.08 -10.32
N SER A 332 -15.31 -6.86 -9.22
CA SER A 332 -15.04 -6.32 -7.87
C SER A 332 -13.73 -5.56 -7.84
N SER A 333 -12.67 -6.11 -8.44
CA SER A 333 -11.33 -5.50 -8.49
C SER A 333 -11.32 -4.23 -9.34
N VAL A 334 -12.04 -4.22 -10.46
CA VAL A 334 -12.26 -3.02 -11.29
C VAL A 334 -12.95 -1.92 -10.45
N LEU A 335 -14.04 -2.24 -9.76
CA LEU A 335 -14.77 -1.28 -8.94
C LEU A 335 -13.95 -0.78 -7.74
N MET A 336 -13.16 -1.66 -7.11
CA MET A 336 -12.24 -1.26 -6.04
C MET A 336 -11.16 -0.31 -6.53
N ALA A 337 -10.55 -0.58 -7.69
CA ALA A 337 -9.56 0.28 -8.31
C ALA A 337 -10.17 1.62 -8.78
N ALA A 338 -11.39 1.57 -9.32
CA ALA A 338 -12.10 2.73 -9.86
C ALA A 338 -12.42 3.81 -8.81
N ARG A 339 -12.51 3.48 -7.54
CA ARG A 339 -12.70 4.47 -6.46
C ARG A 339 -11.41 5.00 -5.87
N MET A 340 -10.28 4.25 -5.98
CA MET A 340 -9.03 4.62 -5.29
C MET A 340 -8.34 5.82 -5.91
N SER A 341 -8.13 5.82 -7.23
CA SER A 341 -7.44 6.91 -7.93
C SER A 341 -8.20 8.26 -7.80
N PRO A 342 -9.53 8.34 -8.08
CA PRO A 342 -10.29 9.57 -7.87
C PRO A 342 -10.30 10.03 -6.40
N PHE A 343 -10.35 9.09 -5.45
CA PHE A 343 -10.36 9.42 -4.04
C PHE A 343 -9.03 10.01 -3.57
N GLN A 344 -7.90 9.45 -3.99
CA GLN A 344 -6.57 9.99 -3.69
C GLN A 344 -6.38 11.39 -4.29
N ALA A 345 -6.86 11.61 -5.52
CA ALA A 345 -6.85 12.92 -6.15
C ALA A 345 -7.72 13.94 -5.40
N LEU A 346 -8.89 13.51 -4.89
CA LEU A 346 -9.75 14.35 -4.04
C LEU A 346 -9.05 14.70 -2.73
N LEU A 347 -8.43 13.73 -2.04
CA LEU A 347 -7.66 13.95 -0.81
C LEU A 347 -6.54 14.99 -1.02
N SER A 348 -5.78 14.88 -2.11
CA SER A 348 -4.68 15.78 -2.40
C SER A 348 -5.13 17.23 -2.63
N ALA A 349 -6.37 17.41 -3.06
CA ALA A 349 -6.97 18.74 -3.28
C ALA A 349 -7.52 19.39 -2.00
N LEU A 350 -7.71 18.64 -0.90
CA LEU A 350 -8.26 19.19 0.36
C LEU A 350 -7.27 20.07 1.12
N VAL A 351 -5.96 19.92 0.90
CA VAL A 351 -4.93 20.65 1.64
C VAL A 351 -3.88 21.25 0.71
N SER A 352 -3.31 22.40 1.13
CA SER A 352 -2.20 23.05 0.43
C SER A 352 -0.91 22.22 0.48
N GLY A 353 0.02 22.48 -0.46
CA GLY A 353 1.22 21.66 -0.73
C GLY A 353 2.01 21.20 0.49
N GLY A 354 2.28 22.09 1.47
CA GLY A 354 3.08 21.77 2.66
C GLY A 354 2.47 20.71 3.60
N ARG A 355 1.15 20.49 3.55
CA ARG A 355 0.44 19.50 4.41
C ARG A 355 -0.02 18.25 3.68
N ARG A 356 0.23 18.13 2.37
CA ARG A 356 -0.16 16.95 1.58
C ARG A 356 0.49 15.67 2.10
N GLY A 357 1.77 15.73 2.44
CA GLY A 357 2.50 14.58 2.98
C GLY A 357 1.88 14.07 4.29
N ALA A 358 1.59 14.98 5.22
CA ALA A 358 0.94 14.62 6.48
C ALA A 358 -0.45 14.01 6.27
N LEU A 359 -1.28 14.58 5.37
CA LEU A 359 -2.58 14.02 5.05
C LEU A 359 -2.46 12.63 4.41
N MET A 360 -1.51 12.41 3.49
CA MET A 360 -1.30 11.10 2.87
C MET A 360 -0.87 10.05 3.88
N SER A 361 0.08 10.37 4.78
CA SER A 361 0.50 9.46 5.85
C SER A 361 -0.66 9.13 6.79
N LEU A 362 -1.45 10.12 7.19
CA LEU A 362 -2.63 9.95 8.04
C LEU A 362 -3.68 9.04 7.38
N THR A 363 -3.98 9.27 6.10
CA THR A 363 -4.99 8.46 5.39
C THR A 363 -4.51 7.04 5.16
N VAL A 364 -3.24 6.83 4.79
CA VAL A 364 -2.66 5.48 4.70
C VAL A 364 -2.77 4.75 6.04
N SER A 365 -2.40 5.41 7.15
CA SER A 365 -2.52 4.84 8.48
C SER A 365 -3.95 4.45 8.82
N LEU A 366 -4.91 5.36 8.63
CA LEU A 366 -6.32 5.09 8.90
C LEU A 366 -6.91 4.02 7.98
N GLY A 367 -6.47 3.96 6.73
CA GLY A 367 -6.81 2.88 5.81
C GLY A 367 -6.33 1.52 6.30
N GLN A 368 -5.09 1.43 6.78
CA GLN A 368 -4.53 0.18 7.32
C GLN A 368 -5.23 -0.24 8.63
N ILE A 369 -5.56 0.71 9.52
CA ILE A 369 -6.34 0.45 10.74
C ILE A 369 -7.76 -0.01 10.37
N GLY A 370 -8.38 0.61 9.37
CA GLY A 370 -9.68 0.19 8.82
C GLY A 370 -9.62 -1.24 8.28
N PHE A 371 -8.62 -1.57 7.47
CA PHE A 371 -8.42 -2.92 6.96
C PHE A 371 -8.21 -3.95 8.09
N ALA A 372 -7.38 -3.61 9.06
CA ALA A 372 -7.11 -4.45 10.21
C ALA A 372 -8.37 -4.75 11.02
N SER A 373 -9.14 -3.70 11.34
CA SER A 373 -10.40 -3.83 12.10
C SER A 373 -11.42 -4.68 11.33
N GLY A 374 -11.51 -4.45 10.02
CA GLY A 374 -12.37 -5.23 9.13
C GLY A 374 -11.96 -6.70 9.06
N ALA A 375 -10.66 -7.00 8.95
CA ALA A 375 -10.16 -8.37 8.90
C ALA A 375 -10.37 -9.13 10.23
N ALA A 376 -10.18 -8.46 11.36
CA ALA A 376 -10.48 -9.03 12.68
C ALA A 376 -11.97 -9.35 12.82
N LEU A 377 -12.84 -8.38 12.46
CA LEU A 377 -14.28 -8.56 12.53
C LEU A 377 -14.77 -9.62 11.54
N ALA A 378 -14.18 -9.68 10.34
CA ALA A 378 -14.49 -10.70 9.34
C ALA A 378 -14.32 -12.12 9.90
N GLY A 379 -13.30 -12.37 10.72
CA GLY A 379 -13.08 -13.67 11.36
C GLY A 379 -14.19 -14.07 12.33
N VAL A 380 -14.62 -13.12 13.14
CA VAL A 380 -15.72 -13.32 14.09
C VAL A 380 -17.04 -13.58 13.34
N ILE A 381 -17.36 -12.72 12.36
CA ILE A 381 -18.59 -12.88 11.57
C ILE A 381 -18.58 -14.20 10.80
N TYR A 382 -17.45 -14.53 10.17
CA TYR A 382 -17.34 -15.77 9.38
C TYR A 382 -17.59 -17.01 10.25
N SER A 383 -16.99 -17.05 11.45
CA SER A 383 -17.13 -18.20 12.35
C SER A 383 -18.53 -18.35 12.97
N GLN A 384 -19.30 -17.26 13.12
CA GLN A 384 -20.62 -17.27 13.75
C GLN A 384 -21.77 -17.28 12.75
N ALA A 385 -21.63 -16.58 11.63
CA ALA A 385 -22.72 -16.33 10.69
C ALA A 385 -22.35 -16.59 9.21
N GLY A 386 -21.12 -17.07 8.96
CA GLY A 386 -20.61 -17.42 7.63
C GLY A 386 -20.23 -16.22 6.77
N TYR A 387 -19.67 -16.50 5.59
CA TYR A 387 -19.14 -15.50 4.66
C TYR A 387 -20.19 -14.49 4.18
N ARG A 388 -21.40 -14.96 3.94
CA ARG A 388 -22.53 -14.13 3.48
C ARG A 388 -22.81 -12.96 4.42
N ALA A 389 -22.83 -13.19 5.73
CA ALA A 389 -23.05 -12.14 6.71
C ALA A 389 -21.94 -11.07 6.66
N GLY A 390 -20.67 -11.48 6.50
CA GLY A 390 -19.53 -10.60 6.32
C GLY A 390 -19.65 -9.73 5.08
N THR A 391 -20.06 -10.31 3.93
CA THR A 391 -20.22 -9.56 2.68
C THR A 391 -21.41 -8.58 2.74
N PHE A 392 -22.51 -8.92 3.40
CA PHE A 392 -23.63 -8.00 3.64
C PHE A 392 -23.21 -6.84 4.56
N ALA A 393 -22.46 -7.13 5.64
CA ALA A 393 -21.90 -6.06 6.49
C ALA A 393 -20.99 -5.13 5.70
N GLY A 394 -20.10 -5.70 4.85
CA GLY A 394 -19.25 -4.94 3.94
C GLY A 394 -20.03 -4.09 2.95
N ALA A 395 -21.12 -4.62 2.39
CA ALA A 395 -22.03 -3.88 1.51
C ALA A 395 -22.71 -2.71 2.23
N GLY A 396 -23.18 -2.92 3.47
CA GLY A 396 -23.75 -1.86 4.30
C GLY A 396 -22.75 -0.72 4.56
N ILE A 397 -21.49 -1.06 4.86
CA ILE A 397 -20.41 -0.06 5.01
C ILE A 397 -20.14 0.65 3.67
N ALA A 398 -20.11 -0.05 2.54
CA ALA A 398 -19.92 0.56 1.23
C ALA A 398 -21.06 1.52 0.88
N LEU A 399 -22.30 1.19 1.23
CA LEU A 399 -23.46 2.08 1.08
C LEU A 399 -23.34 3.31 1.98
N PHE A 400 -22.92 3.14 3.22
CA PHE A 400 -22.68 4.26 4.14
C PHE A 400 -21.55 5.17 3.64
N VAL A 401 -20.49 4.60 3.07
CA VAL A 401 -19.42 5.35 2.39
C VAL A 401 -19.98 6.16 1.22
N ALA A 402 -20.82 5.56 0.37
CA ALA A 402 -21.47 6.27 -0.73
C ALA A 402 -22.30 7.47 -0.22
N PHE A 403 -23.07 7.27 0.85
CA PHE A 403 -23.83 8.34 1.51
C PHE A 403 -22.92 9.47 2.04
N LEU A 404 -21.83 9.14 2.74
CA LEU A 404 -20.87 10.15 3.24
C LEU A 404 -20.22 10.94 2.10
N VAL A 405 -19.80 10.26 1.04
CA VAL A 405 -19.24 10.90 -0.16
C VAL A 405 -20.27 11.82 -0.82
N TRP A 406 -21.48 11.33 -1.00
CA TRP A 406 -22.55 12.11 -1.61
C TRP A 406 -22.90 13.38 -0.82
N ARG A 407 -23.04 13.26 0.51
CA ARG A 407 -23.57 14.34 1.35
C ARG A 407 -22.52 15.29 1.90
N MET A 408 -21.31 14.82 2.15
CA MET A 408 -20.34 15.52 2.99
C MET A 408 -19.03 15.87 2.30
N LEU A 409 -18.65 15.22 1.20
CA LEU A 409 -17.42 15.57 0.48
C LEU A 409 -17.71 16.56 -0.65
N PRO A 410 -16.99 17.70 -0.71
CA PRO A 410 -17.11 18.63 -1.81
C PRO A 410 -16.51 18.05 -3.09
N GLU A 411 -17.11 18.33 -4.25
CA GLU A 411 -16.46 18.12 -5.55
C GLU A 411 -15.49 19.30 -5.77
N PRO A 412 -14.19 19.06 -5.91
CA PRO A 412 -13.27 20.13 -6.29
C PRO A 412 -13.66 20.66 -7.68
N LYS A 413 -13.86 21.96 -7.80
CA LYS A 413 -14.15 22.58 -9.10
C LYS A 413 -12.94 22.34 -10.02
N ILE A 414 -13.18 21.67 -11.13
CA ILE A 414 -12.19 21.55 -12.21
C ILE A 414 -12.05 22.97 -12.79
N SER A 415 -10.89 23.61 -12.63
CA SER A 415 -10.63 24.92 -13.24
C SER A 415 -10.72 24.76 -14.76
N LYS A 416 -11.45 25.66 -15.41
CA LYS A 416 -11.63 25.63 -16.87
C LYS A 416 -10.33 25.93 -17.64
N GLU A 417 -9.28 26.38 -16.94
CA GLU A 417 -7.98 26.75 -17.50
C GLU A 417 -7.07 25.55 -17.87
N GLU A 418 -7.41 24.32 -17.44
CA GLU A 418 -6.65 23.11 -17.83
C GLU A 418 -7.27 22.38 -19.05
N LYS A 419 -8.23 22.99 -19.74
CA LYS A 419 -8.92 22.38 -20.90
C LYS A 419 -8.44 22.91 -22.25
N GLU A 420 -7.54 23.87 -22.27
CA GLU A 420 -6.85 24.36 -23.49
C GLU A 420 -5.40 23.83 -23.49
#